data_6b2678152c1ba4f20527ceccd9c75aee
#
_entry.id   6b2678152c1ba4f20527ceccd9c75aee
#
_cell.length_a   1.000
_cell.length_b   1.000
_cell.length_c   1.000
_cell.angle_alpha   90.00
_cell.angle_beta   90.00
_cell.angle_gamma   90.00
#
_symmetry.space_group_name_H-M   'P 1'
#
loop_
_entity.id
_entity.type
_entity.pdbx_description
1 polymer ?
#
loop_
_entity_poly.entity_id
_entity_poly.type
_entity_poly.pdbx_seq_one_letter_code
_entity_poly.pdbx_strand_id
1 'polypeptide(L)' 'MDLQQLSAGIGADDPSVGLRAVGALRRLADQVEVAQVAAARRDGWSWEQIGDALGVSRQSAHVKHGR' A
#
# COMPACT_ATOMS: atom_id res chain seq x y z
N MET A 1 -13.18 14.97 4.69
CA MET A 1 -11.89 15.64 4.99
C MET A 1 -11.02 15.51 3.75
N ASP A 2 -10.46 16.58 3.25
CA ASP A 2 -9.58 16.51 2.11
C ASP A 2 -8.12 16.35 2.55
N LEU A 3 -7.26 15.97 1.60
CA LEU A 3 -5.85 15.72 1.89
C LEU A 3 -5.11 16.97 2.32
N GLN A 4 -5.54 18.13 1.85
CA GLN A 4 -4.90 19.38 2.19
C GLN A 4 -5.18 19.78 3.64
N GLN A 5 -6.40 19.59 4.11
CA GLN A 5 -6.76 19.82 5.52
C GLN A 5 -6.02 18.86 6.43
N LEU A 6 -5.92 17.60 6.03
CA LEU A 6 -5.18 16.59 6.78
C LEU A 6 -3.70 16.97 6.90
N SER A 7 -3.10 17.38 5.80
CA SER A 7 -1.72 17.81 5.75
C SER A 7 -1.45 19.02 6.64
N ALA A 8 -2.33 20.00 6.59
CA ALA A 8 -2.20 21.21 7.42
C ALA A 8 -2.32 20.90 8.91
N GLY A 9 -3.18 19.95 9.27
CA GLY A 9 -3.38 19.56 10.68
C GLY A 9 -2.31 18.66 11.25
N ILE A 10 -1.54 17.95 10.41
CA ILE A 10 -0.60 16.93 10.88
C ILE A 10 0.85 17.41 10.88
N GLY A 11 1.25 18.24 9.96
CA GLY A 11 2.65 18.54 9.86
C GLY A 11 2.98 19.80 9.10
N ALA A 12 2.05 20.79 9.06
CA ALA A 12 2.23 22.01 8.30
C ALA A 12 3.54 22.72 8.67
N ASP A 13 3.87 22.74 9.98
CA ASP A 13 5.03 23.46 10.52
C ASP A 13 6.20 22.55 10.85
N ASP A 14 6.04 21.22 10.73
CA ASP A 14 7.08 20.26 11.08
C ASP A 14 7.04 19.08 10.12
N PRO A 15 7.89 19.13 9.06
CA PRO A 15 7.94 18.03 8.10
C PRO A 15 8.27 16.68 8.70
N SER A 16 8.96 16.63 9.84
CA SER A 16 9.30 15.34 10.45
C SER A 16 8.07 14.61 10.94
N VAL A 17 7.09 15.33 11.47
CA VAL A 17 5.81 14.73 11.90
C VAL A 17 5.04 14.18 10.70
N GLY A 18 4.93 14.97 9.65
CA GLY A 18 4.22 14.55 8.43
C GLY A 18 4.89 13.36 7.77
N LEU A 19 6.21 13.36 7.68
CA LEU A 19 6.95 12.27 7.07
C LEU A 19 6.84 10.97 7.88
N ARG A 20 6.83 11.06 9.21
CA ARG A 20 6.60 9.88 10.06
C ARG A 20 5.20 9.31 9.84
N ALA A 21 4.20 10.17 9.68
CA ALA A 21 2.85 9.73 9.37
C ALA A 21 2.79 8.99 8.03
N VAL A 22 3.47 9.49 7.01
CA VAL A 22 3.57 8.80 5.71
C VAL A 22 4.24 7.44 5.88
N GLY A 23 5.33 7.36 6.63
CA GLY A 23 6.00 6.09 6.90
C GLY A 23 5.09 5.08 7.58
N ALA A 24 4.31 5.53 8.55
CA ALA A 24 3.36 4.65 9.25
C ALA A 24 2.26 4.16 8.30
N LEU A 25 1.73 5.03 7.45
CA LEU A 25 0.71 4.65 6.47
C LEU A 25 1.25 3.63 5.45
N ARG A 26 2.49 3.79 5.01
CA ARG A 26 3.12 2.84 4.09
C ARG A 26 3.27 1.47 4.73
N ARG A 27 3.69 1.41 5.99
CA ARG A 27 3.80 0.13 6.72
C ARG A 27 2.45 -0.55 6.86
N LEU A 28 1.41 0.21 7.18
CA LEU A 28 0.06 -0.32 7.27
C LEU A 28 -0.41 -0.84 5.92
N ALA A 29 -0.20 -0.07 4.85
CA ALA A 29 -0.56 -0.50 3.51
C ALA A 29 0.14 -1.80 3.12
N ASP A 30 1.43 -1.94 3.46
CA ASP A 30 2.18 -3.16 3.17
C ASP A 30 1.62 -4.37 3.93
N GLN A 31 1.22 -4.20 5.18
CA GLN A 31 0.61 -5.27 5.96
C GLN A 31 -0.72 -5.72 5.36
N VAL A 32 -1.55 -4.76 4.98
CA VAL A 32 -2.84 -5.05 4.32
C VAL A 32 -2.60 -5.71 2.97
N GLU A 33 -1.63 -5.24 2.21
CA GLU A 33 -1.30 -5.82 0.89
C GLU A 33 -0.93 -7.29 1.01
N VAL A 34 -0.06 -7.66 1.95
CA VAL A 34 0.33 -9.06 2.15
C VAL A 34 -0.89 -9.93 2.45
N ALA A 35 -1.76 -9.49 3.34
CA ALA A 35 -2.97 -10.23 3.70
C ALA A 35 -3.92 -10.38 2.53
N GLN A 36 -4.12 -9.32 1.75
CA GLN A 36 -5.05 -9.33 0.62
C GLN A 36 -4.50 -10.14 -0.56
N VAL A 37 -3.21 -10.10 -0.82
CA VAL A 37 -2.60 -10.94 -1.86
C VAL A 37 -2.74 -12.43 -1.49
N ALA A 38 -2.51 -12.77 -0.22
CA ALA A 38 -2.70 -14.14 0.24
C ALA A 38 -4.15 -14.60 0.04
N ALA A 39 -5.13 -13.76 0.35
CA ALA A 39 -6.53 -14.06 0.14
C ALA A 39 -6.85 -14.24 -1.35
N ALA A 40 -6.34 -13.37 -2.21
CA ALA A 40 -6.54 -13.47 -3.65
C ALA A 40 -5.97 -14.78 -4.20
N ARG A 41 -4.77 -15.17 -3.76
CA ARG A 41 -4.16 -16.44 -4.20
C ARG A 41 -4.99 -17.64 -3.74
N ARG A 42 -5.52 -17.62 -2.51
CA ARG A 42 -6.42 -18.69 -2.04
C ARG A 42 -7.67 -18.78 -2.92
N ASP A 43 -8.15 -17.64 -3.42
CA ASP A 43 -9.33 -17.58 -4.28
C ASP A 43 -9.02 -17.88 -5.74
N GLY A 44 -7.77 -18.23 -6.06
CA GLY A 44 -7.36 -18.62 -7.40
C GLY A 44 -7.02 -17.49 -8.35
N TRP A 45 -6.77 -16.28 -7.83
CA TRP A 45 -6.38 -15.15 -8.66
C TRP A 45 -5.01 -15.39 -9.29
N SER A 46 -4.88 -15.00 -10.55
CA SER A 46 -3.58 -14.98 -11.24
C SER A 46 -2.74 -13.79 -10.76
N TRP A 47 -1.44 -13.87 -10.99
CA TRP A 47 -0.55 -12.74 -10.71
C TRP A 47 -0.88 -11.53 -11.58
N GLU A 48 -1.39 -11.74 -12.79
CA GLU A 48 -1.85 -10.65 -13.65
C GLU A 48 -3.02 -9.91 -13.00
N GLN A 49 -4.01 -10.65 -12.49
CA GLN A 49 -5.16 -10.05 -11.82
C GLN A 49 -4.74 -9.28 -10.57
N ILE A 50 -3.84 -9.85 -9.78
CA ILE A 50 -3.32 -9.21 -8.57
C ILE A 50 -2.54 -7.94 -8.95
N GLY A 51 -1.67 -8.01 -9.95
CA GLY A 51 -0.92 -6.86 -10.41
C GLY A 51 -1.84 -5.73 -10.89
N ASP A 52 -2.85 -6.08 -11.68
CA ASP A 52 -3.83 -5.10 -12.16
C ASP A 52 -4.54 -4.40 -11.00
N ALA A 53 -4.96 -5.15 -9.99
CA ALA A 53 -5.64 -4.57 -8.83
C ALA A 53 -4.72 -3.67 -8.02
N LEU A 54 -3.45 -4.03 -7.87
CA LEU A 54 -2.45 -3.23 -7.15
C LEU A 54 -1.91 -2.04 -7.96
N GLY A 55 -2.13 -2.04 -9.27
CA GLY A 55 -1.56 -1.01 -10.13
C GLY A 55 -0.09 -1.24 -10.46
N VAL A 56 0.37 -2.50 -10.43
CA VAL A 56 1.75 -2.86 -10.77
C VAL A 56 1.76 -3.96 -11.82
N SER A 57 2.93 -4.26 -12.38
CA SER A 57 3.04 -5.33 -13.36
C SER A 57 2.85 -6.71 -12.69
N ARG A 58 2.44 -7.70 -13.50
CA ARG A 58 2.39 -9.10 -13.08
C ARG A 58 3.72 -9.54 -12.46
N GLN A 59 4.82 -9.21 -13.11
CA GLN A 59 6.15 -9.60 -12.65
C GLN A 59 6.48 -8.97 -11.31
N SER A 60 6.16 -7.68 -11.11
CA SER A 60 6.41 -7.00 -9.83
C SER A 60 5.61 -7.63 -8.70
N ALA A 61 4.34 -7.95 -8.93
CA ALA A 61 3.50 -8.61 -7.94
C ALA A 61 4.07 -10.00 -7.58
N HIS A 62 4.46 -10.76 -8.59
CA HIS A 62 5.01 -12.11 -8.38
C HIS A 62 6.34 -12.07 -7.64
N VAL A 63 7.24 -11.17 -7.99
CA VAL A 63 8.54 -11.03 -7.31
C VAL A 63 8.34 -10.68 -5.84
N LYS A 64 7.41 -9.76 -5.56
CA LYS A 64 7.18 -9.29 -4.19
C LYS A 64 6.49 -10.33 -3.31
N HIS A 65 5.53 -11.07 -3.86
CA HIS A 65 4.63 -11.92 -3.08
C HIS A 65 4.67 -13.40 -3.45
N GLY A 66 5.50 -13.79 -4.40
CA GLY A 66 5.47 -15.13 -4.98
C GLY A 66 6.15 -16.23 -4.18
N ARG A 67 6.53 -15.94 -2.96
CA ARG A 67 7.18 -16.94 -2.10
C ARG A 67 6.24 -17.54 -1.10
#